data_5407681d5b65d9a179cc0970e97a26f3
#
_entry.id   5407681d5b65d9a179cc0970e97a26f3
#
_cell.length_a   1.000
_cell.length_b   1.000
_cell.length_c   1.000
_cell.angle_alpha   90.00
_cell.angle_beta   90.00
_cell.angle_gamma   90.00
#
_symmetry.space_group_name_H-M   'P 1'
#
loop_
_entity.id
_entity.type
_entity.pdbx_description
1 polymer ?
#
loop_
_entity_poly.entity_id
_entity_poly.type
_entity_poly.pdbx_seq_one_letter_code
_entity_poly.pdbx_strand_id
1 'polypeptide(L)'
;MGALGQAFTDAPSAFRGTLAEICALDIQGSSHDRGLFIASLNAVMKHLGKVECTVHCRNNGPEQCAVDAAGLIEASYGHPRIGLIGYQPSLLERLSGQFPVRVVDLSPVNIGQQRYGVLVEDGRVDGVSTAVCDWADLVLCTGSTVCNGSIVNFLHLKDKILFYGTTLAGAAALMGLPRICFADRYQ
;
A
#
# COMPACT_ATOMS: atom_id res chain seq x y z
N MET A 1 3.10 12.35 -24.74
CA MET A 1 2.83 11.10 -24.00
C MET A 1 2.20 11.48 -22.67
N GLY A 2 1.10 10.85 -22.28
CA GLY A 2 0.47 11.11 -20.99
C GLY A 2 1.20 10.40 -19.86
N ALA A 3 1.12 10.94 -18.64
CA ALA A 3 1.60 10.26 -17.45
C ALA A 3 0.70 9.06 -17.11
N LEU A 4 1.28 8.03 -16.50
CA LEU A 4 0.57 6.83 -16.08
C LEU A 4 0.39 6.82 -14.56
N GLY A 5 -0.77 6.35 -14.11
CA GLY A 5 -1.06 6.09 -12.70
C GLY A 5 -1.84 4.79 -12.55
N GLN A 6 -1.49 4.02 -11.54
CA GLN A 6 -2.15 2.76 -11.20
C GLN A 6 -2.73 2.82 -9.78
N ALA A 7 -3.78 2.05 -9.56
CA ALA A 7 -4.33 1.76 -8.24
C ALA A 7 -4.70 0.28 -8.18
N PHE A 8 -4.39 -0.36 -7.06
CA PHE A 8 -4.85 -1.71 -6.79
C PHE A 8 -6.29 -1.66 -6.27
N THR A 9 -7.19 -2.41 -6.90
CA THR A 9 -8.61 -2.48 -6.55
C THR A 9 -9.14 -3.89 -6.75
N ASP A 10 -10.13 -4.27 -5.96
CA ASP A 10 -10.90 -5.52 -6.09
C ASP A 10 -11.97 -5.45 -7.18
N ALA A 11 -12.25 -4.25 -7.71
CA ALA A 11 -13.26 -3.99 -8.73
C ALA A 11 -12.67 -3.32 -9.99
N PRO A 12 -11.75 -3.98 -10.72
CA PRO A 12 -11.14 -3.41 -11.91
C PRO A 12 -12.14 -3.32 -13.07
N SER A 13 -12.09 -2.22 -13.83
CA SER A 13 -12.85 -2.09 -15.07
C SER A 13 -12.14 -1.19 -16.08
N ALA A 14 -12.65 -1.20 -17.32
CA ALA A 14 -12.22 -0.25 -18.33
C ALA A 14 -13.01 1.07 -18.18
N PHE A 15 -12.30 2.18 -18.23
CA PHE A 15 -12.88 3.52 -18.27
C PHE A 15 -12.19 4.35 -19.35
N ARG A 16 -12.97 5.14 -20.06
CA ARG A 16 -12.47 6.15 -21.00
C ARG A 16 -13.31 7.41 -20.84
N GLY A 17 -12.68 8.50 -20.45
CA GLY A 17 -13.39 9.76 -20.20
C GLY A 17 -12.44 10.90 -19.88
N THR A 18 -12.99 11.96 -19.36
CA THR A 18 -12.34 13.20 -19.00
C THR A 18 -12.04 13.25 -17.48
N LEU A 19 -11.16 14.16 -17.06
CA LEU A 19 -10.93 14.42 -15.64
C LEU A 19 -12.18 14.98 -14.94
N ALA A 20 -13.05 15.70 -15.66
CA ALA A 20 -14.31 16.19 -15.09
C ALA A 20 -15.24 15.03 -14.71
N GLU A 21 -15.32 13.99 -15.56
CA GLU A 21 -16.07 12.77 -15.23
C GLU A 21 -15.47 12.01 -14.07
N ILE A 22 -14.12 11.94 -13.98
CA ILE A 22 -13.44 11.35 -12.81
C ILE A 22 -13.78 12.11 -11.51
N CYS A 23 -13.82 13.44 -11.55
CA CYS A 23 -14.19 14.25 -10.39
C CYS A 23 -15.67 14.11 -9.97
N ALA A 24 -16.53 13.60 -10.86
CA ALA A 24 -17.95 13.36 -10.61
C ALA A 24 -18.25 11.94 -10.10
N LEU A 25 -17.25 11.07 -9.95
CA LEU A 25 -17.42 9.69 -9.47
C LEU A 25 -17.90 9.64 -8.02
N ASP A 26 -18.70 8.62 -7.69
CA ASP A 26 -19.10 8.34 -6.31
C ASP A 26 -18.01 7.61 -5.53
N ILE A 27 -17.02 8.36 -5.09
CA ILE A 27 -15.90 7.82 -4.30
C ILE A 27 -16.30 7.38 -2.88
N GLN A 28 -17.48 7.70 -2.40
CA GLN A 28 -17.95 7.27 -1.08
C GLN A 28 -18.65 5.90 -1.14
N GLY A 29 -19.51 5.70 -2.11
CA GLY A 29 -20.32 4.48 -2.25
C GLY A 29 -19.64 3.35 -3.03
N SER A 30 -18.65 3.64 -3.88
CA SER A 30 -18.12 2.69 -4.85
C SER A 30 -16.61 2.48 -4.71
N SER A 31 -16.16 1.24 -4.43
CA SER A 31 -14.74 0.87 -4.44
C SER A 31 -14.14 0.94 -5.86
N HIS A 32 -14.96 0.65 -6.88
CA HIS A 32 -14.61 0.82 -8.28
C HIS A 32 -14.26 2.29 -8.58
N ASP A 33 -15.15 3.22 -8.24
CA ASP A 33 -14.97 4.64 -8.49
C ASP A 33 -13.78 5.20 -7.71
N ARG A 34 -13.56 4.76 -6.48
CA ARG A 34 -12.34 5.07 -5.73
C ARG A 34 -11.08 4.61 -6.46
N GLY A 35 -11.06 3.38 -6.97
CA GLY A 35 -9.93 2.86 -7.75
C GLY A 35 -9.60 3.72 -8.97
N LEU A 36 -10.62 4.08 -9.75
CA LEU A 36 -10.49 4.97 -10.92
C LEU A 36 -10.00 6.37 -10.53
N PHE A 37 -10.59 6.96 -9.49
CA PHE A 37 -10.19 8.27 -8.97
C PHE A 37 -8.72 8.27 -8.54
N ILE A 38 -8.31 7.29 -7.75
CA ILE A 38 -6.93 7.18 -7.24
C ILE A 38 -5.91 6.93 -8.37
N ALA A 39 -6.22 6.07 -9.33
CA ALA A 39 -5.36 5.87 -10.50
C ALA A 39 -5.20 7.16 -11.31
N SER A 40 -6.30 7.90 -11.51
CA SER A 40 -6.29 9.17 -12.22
C SER A 40 -5.53 10.25 -11.45
N LEU A 41 -5.72 10.33 -10.13
CA LEU A 41 -4.97 11.22 -9.25
C LEU A 41 -3.46 10.96 -9.34
N ASN A 42 -3.05 9.68 -9.29
CA ASN A 42 -1.65 9.30 -9.44
C ASN A 42 -1.08 9.77 -10.79
N ALA A 43 -1.83 9.59 -11.88
CA ALA A 43 -1.42 10.05 -13.22
C ALA A 43 -1.28 11.58 -13.29
N VAL A 44 -2.25 12.32 -12.75
CA VAL A 44 -2.22 13.80 -12.73
C VAL A 44 -1.05 14.29 -11.89
N MET A 45 -0.84 13.76 -10.69
CA MET A 45 0.25 14.16 -9.81
C MET A 45 1.63 13.83 -10.41
N LYS A 46 1.76 12.72 -11.15
CA LYS A 46 2.97 12.39 -11.92
C LYS A 46 3.17 13.39 -13.06
N HIS A 47 2.12 13.73 -13.80
CA HIS A 47 2.17 14.73 -14.88
C HIS A 47 2.65 16.09 -14.38
N LEU A 48 2.22 16.48 -13.19
CA LEU A 48 2.60 17.74 -12.54
C LEU A 48 4.00 17.69 -11.88
N GLY A 49 4.72 16.56 -11.97
CA GLY A 49 6.02 16.38 -11.33
C GLY A 49 5.98 16.41 -9.79
N LYS A 50 4.84 16.07 -9.18
CA LYS A 50 4.65 16.11 -7.73
C LYS A 50 4.89 14.77 -7.04
N VAL A 51 4.87 13.67 -7.79
CA VAL A 51 5.08 12.31 -7.26
C VAL A 51 5.82 11.43 -8.24
N GLU A 52 6.54 10.45 -7.67
CA GLU A 52 7.19 9.37 -8.38
C GLU A 52 6.55 8.03 -8.00
N CYS A 53 6.95 6.93 -8.69
CA CYS A 53 6.48 5.57 -8.41
C CYS A 53 4.96 5.44 -8.45
N THR A 54 4.34 5.90 -9.55
CA THR A 54 2.89 5.80 -9.78
C THR A 54 2.47 4.58 -10.59
N VAL A 55 3.45 3.80 -11.08
CA VAL A 55 3.28 2.54 -11.82
C VAL A 55 4.05 1.45 -11.10
N HIS A 56 3.46 0.26 -11.01
CA HIS A 56 4.05 -0.87 -10.29
C HIS A 56 5.33 -1.36 -10.98
N CYS A 57 6.31 -1.78 -10.19
CA CYS A 57 7.51 -2.46 -10.66
C CYS A 57 7.17 -3.79 -11.36
N ARG A 58 8.03 -4.25 -12.25
CA ARG A 58 7.83 -5.44 -13.08
C ARG A 58 8.91 -6.50 -12.83
N ASN A 59 8.69 -7.69 -13.36
CA ASN A 59 9.61 -8.81 -13.28
C ASN A 59 10.04 -9.09 -11.82
N ASN A 60 11.33 -9.03 -11.53
CA ASN A 60 11.93 -9.17 -10.19
C ASN A 60 11.97 -7.84 -9.40
N GLY A 61 11.31 -6.82 -9.89
CA GLY A 61 11.26 -5.50 -9.23
C GLY A 61 10.63 -5.53 -7.83
N PRO A 62 9.56 -6.31 -7.58
CA PRO A 62 9.01 -6.44 -6.23
C PRO A 62 10.00 -6.96 -5.20
N GLU A 63 10.83 -7.94 -5.56
CA GLU A 63 11.87 -8.54 -4.70
C GLU A 63 12.97 -7.51 -4.40
N GLN A 64 13.43 -6.78 -5.42
CA GLN A 64 14.43 -5.72 -5.26
C GLN A 64 13.89 -4.55 -4.44
N CYS A 65 12.64 -4.15 -4.69
CA CYS A 65 11.95 -3.14 -3.91
C CYS A 65 11.82 -3.53 -2.42
N ALA A 66 11.59 -4.82 -2.14
CA ALA A 66 11.54 -5.34 -0.77
C ALA A 66 12.92 -5.29 -0.07
N VAL A 67 14.02 -5.52 -0.80
CA VAL A 67 15.38 -5.36 -0.28
C VAL A 67 15.65 -3.92 0.10
N ASP A 68 15.33 -2.97 -0.79
CA ASP A 68 15.51 -1.53 -0.51
C ASP A 68 14.65 -1.08 0.69
N ALA A 69 13.41 -1.58 0.77
CA ALA A 69 12.50 -1.27 1.89
C ALA A 69 13.06 -1.78 3.22
N ALA A 70 13.54 -3.03 3.27
CA ALA A 70 14.14 -3.60 4.47
C ALA A 70 15.39 -2.84 4.92
N GLY A 71 16.27 -2.47 3.97
CA GLY A 71 17.46 -1.67 4.25
C GLY A 71 17.13 -0.27 4.78
N LEU A 72 16.11 0.39 4.22
CA LEU A 72 15.63 1.68 4.72
C LEU A 72 15.06 1.55 6.15
N ILE A 73 14.29 0.50 6.42
CA ILE A 73 13.71 0.26 7.74
C ILE A 73 14.82 0.03 8.77
N GLU A 74 15.79 -0.83 8.46
CA GLU A 74 16.92 -1.08 9.34
C GLU A 74 17.72 0.20 9.65
N ALA A 75 18.02 0.99 8.63
CA ALA A 75 18.78 2.22 8.77
C ALA A 75 18.02 3.31 9.57
N SER A 76 16.69 3.39 9.44
CA SER A 76 15.87 4.46 10.02
C SER A 76 15.26 4.10 11.37
N TYR A 77 14.96 2.80 11.61
CA TYR A 77 14.21 2.32 12.79
C TYR A 77 14.95 1.23 13.58
N GLY A 78 16.13 0.81 13.11
CA GLY A 78 16.87 -0.29 13.73
C GLY A 78 16.20 -1.64 13.49
N HIS A 79 15.83 -2.35 14.56
CA HIS A 79 15.24 -3.69 14.49
C HIS A 79 13.81 -3.74 15.06
N PRO A 80 12.83 -3.04 14.44
CA PRO A 80 11.48 -2.90 14.97
C PRO A 80 10.68 -4.19 14.81
N ARG A 81 9.67 -4.38 15.65
CA ARG A 81 8.56 -5.30 15.40
C ARG A 81 7.67 -4.66 14.33
N ILE A 82 7.40 -5.37 13.24
CA ILE A 82 6.69 -4.85 12.07
C ILE A 82 5.28 -5.42 12.02
N GLY A 83 4.26 -4.54 12.02
CA GLY A 83 2.90 -4.86 11.64
C GLY A 83 2.69 -4.60 10.15
N LEU A 84 2.51 -5.64 9.34
CA LEU A 84 2.27 -5.51 7.91
C LEU A 84 0.76 -5.57 7.63
N ILE A 85 0.18 -4.46 7.20
CA ILE A 85 -1.22 -4.35 6.79
C ILE A 85 -1.31 -4.52 5.27
N GLY A 86 -1.90 -5.63 4.84
CA GLY A 86 -1.94 -6.10 3.46
C GLY A 86 -0.76 -7.03 3.13
N TYR A 87 -1.08 -8.24 2.67
CA TYR A 87 -0.10 -9.22 2.27
C TYR A 87 0.52 -8.86 0.92
N GLN A 88 1.84 -8.67 0.91
CA GLN A 88 2.64 -8.54 -0.29
C GLN A 88 3.78 -9.56 -0.20
N PRO A 89 3.82 -10.57 -1.10
CA PRO A 89 4.71 -11.73 -0.97
C PRO A 89 6.17 -11.38 -0.76
N SER A 90 6.77 -10.65 -1.70
CA SER A 90 8.20 -10.32 -1.67
C SER A 90 8.57 -9.46 -0.45
N LEU A 91 7.67 -8.56 -0.03
CA LEU A 91 7.90 -7.74 1.16
C LEU A 91 7.84 -8.59 2.44
N LEU A 92 6.82 -9.47 2.58
CA LEU A 92 6.72 -10.37 3.73
C LEU A 92 7.92 -11.32 3.81
N GLU A 93 8.31 -11.93 2.68
CA GLU A 93 9.47 -12.82 2.58
C GLU A 93 10.73 -12.14 3.08
N ARG A 94 11.00 -10.94 2.57
CA ARG A 94 12.21 -10.20 2.93
C ARG A 94 12.20 -9.75 4.38
N LEU A 95 11.08 -9.21 4.87
CA LEU A 95 10.98 -8.69 6.23
C LEU A 95 11.00 -9.79 7.28
N SER A 96 10.32 -10.92 7.06
CA SER A 96 10.28 -12.03 8.02
C SER A 96 11.63 -12.71 8.23
N GLY A 97 12.54 -12.60 7.25
CA GLY A 97 13.92 -13.06 7.39
C GLY A 97 14.82 -12.17 8.24
N GLN A 98 14.38 -10.94 8.57
CA GLN A 98 15.21 -9.96 9.28
C GLN A 98 14.54 -9.39 10.54
N PHE A 99 13.23 -9.34 10.61
CA PHE A 99 12.47 -8.66 11.66
C PHE A 99 11.39 -9.57 12.24
N PRO A 100 10.96 -9.36 13.48
CA PRO A 100 9.70 -9.91 13.97
C PRO A 100 8.54 -9.28 13.20
N VAL A 101 7.72 -10.11 12.51
CA VAL A 101 6.62 -9.63 11.66
C VAL A 101 5.30 -10.31 12.05
N ARG A 102 4.24 -9.53 12.12
CA ARG A 102 2.84 -9.97 12.03
C ARG A 102 2.22 -9.39 10.76
N VAL A 103 1.37 -10.16 10.08
CA VAL A 103 0.73 -9.73 8.85
C VAL A 103 -0.77 -9.95 8.90
N VAL A 104 -1.52 -8.95 8.42
CA VAL A 104 -2.98 -8.98 8.30
C VAL A 104 -3.38 -8.81 6.85
N ASP A 105 -4.34 -9.56 6.37
CA ASP A 105 -4.91 -9.40 5.03
C ASP A 105 -6.45 -9.50 5.06
N LEU A 106 -7.10 -8.99 3.99
CA LEU A 106 -8.55 -9.06 3.81
C LEU A 106 -8.95 -10.16 2.82
N SER A 107 -8.00 -10.67 2.03
CA SER A 107 -8.26 -11.67 1.01
C SER A 107 -8.42 -13.06 1.63
N PRO A 108 -9.56 -13.74 1.43
CA PRO A 108 -9.78 -15.09 1.95
C PRO A 108 -8.79 -16.13 1.40
N VAL A 109 -8.15 -15.84 0.26
CA VAL A 109 -7.12 -16.71 -0.32
C VAL A 109 -5.82 -16.69 0.50
N ASN A 110 -5.53 -15.58 1.16
CA ASN A 110 -4.31 -15.39 1.95
C ASN A 110 -4.51 -15.77 3.43
N ILE A 111 -5.68 -15.46 3.97
CA ILE A 111 -6.02 -15.62 5.38
C ILE A 111 -5.85 -17.06 5.85
N GLY A 112 -5.22 -17.26 7.01
CA GLY A 112 -4.96 -18.57 7.62
C GLY A 112 -3.78 -19.32 6.99
N GLN A 113 -3.17 -18.79 5.94
CA GLN A 113 -1.99 -19.40 5.33
C GLN A 113 -0.72 -19.08 6.14
N GLN A 114 0.16 -20.07 6.25
CA GLN A 114 1.53 -19.86 6.70
C GLN A 114 2.39 -19.44 5.49
N ARG A 115 2.99 -18.24 5.56
CA ARG A 115 3.84 -17.70 4.50
C ARG A 115 5.16 -17.23 5.10
N TYR A 116 6.26 -17.79 4.64
CA TYR A 116 7.61 -17.45 5.13
C TYR A 116 7.74 -17.54 6.66
N GLY A 117 7.08 -18.54 7.27
CA GLY A 117 7.06 -18.72 8.72
C GLY A 117 6.10 -17.82 9.50
N VAL A 118 5.33 -16.97 8.82
CA VAL A 118 4.36 -16.04 9.43
C VAL A 118 2.93 -16.44 9.08
N LEU A 119 2.04 -16.45 10.06
CA LEU A 119 0.60 -16.64 9.84
C LEU A 119 -0.03 -15.36 9.28
N VAL A 120 -0.76 -15.47 8.17
CA VAL A 120 -1.58 -14.36 7.66
C VAL A 120 -2.88 -14.29 8.46
N GLU A 121 -3.00 -13.26 9.30
CA GLU A 121 -4.14 -13.06 10.19
C GLU A 121 -5.34 -12.47 9.43
N ASP A 122 -6.56 -12.76 9.91
CA ASP A 122 -7.81 -12.29 9.28
C ASP A 122 -8.13 -10.85 9.69
N GLY A 123 -7.85 -9.90 8.81
CA GLY A 123 -8.14 -8.47 9.04
C GLY A 123 -9.63 -8.09 8.98
N ARG A 124 -10.53 -9.03 8.65
CA ARG A 124 -11.99 -8.83 8.69
C ARG A 124 -12.55 -9.06 10.08
N VAL A 125 -11.79 -9.71 10.96
CA VAL A 125 -12.18 -9.94 12.35
C VAL A 125 -11.89 -8.67 13.15
N ASP A 126 -12.89 -8.20 13.88
CA ASP A 126 -12.80 -7.00 14.70
C ASP A 126 -11.64 -7.11 15.71
N GLY A 127 -10.87 -6.04 15.81
CA GLY A 127 -9.75 -5.92 16.75
C GLY A 127 -8.43 -6.55 16.28
N VAL A 128 -8.41 -7.44 15.27
CA VAL A 128 -7.17 -8.10 14.82
C VAL A 128 -6.17 -7.07 14.27
N SER A 129 -6.59 -6.20 13.36
CA SER A 129 -5.73 -5.16 12.82
C SER A 129 -5.22 -4.21 13.92
N THR A 130 -6.07 -3.84 14.88
CA THR A 130 -5.68 -3.03 16.04
C THR A 130 -4.64 -3.74 16.89
N ALA A 131 -4.85 -5.02 17.22
CA ALA A 131 -3.90 -5.81 18.02
C ALA A 131 -2.53 -5.95 17.31
N VAL A 132 -2.51 -6.05 15.98
CA VAL A 132 -1.25 -6.05 15.21
C VAL A 132 -0.59 -4.67 15.26
N CYS A 133 -1.36 -3.60 15.08
CA CYS A 133 -0.84 -2.25 15.18
C CYS A 133 -0.28 -1.93 16.58
N ASP A 134 -0.97 -2.34 17.64
CA ASP A 134 -0.53 -2.11 19.03
C ASP A 134 0.76 -2.87 19.36
N TRP A 135 0.86 -4.11 18.88
CA TRP A 135 2.05 -4.93 19.08
C TRP A 135 3.28 -4.39 18.34
N ALA A 136 3.11 -3.79 17.15
CA ALA A 136 4.19 -3.35 16.28
C ALA A 136 4.86 -2.08 16.82
N ASP A 137 6.14 -1.92 16.55
CA ASP A 137 6.89 -0.66 16.71
C ASP A 137 6.80 0.19 15.44
N LEU A 138 6.66 -0.47 14.28
CA LEU A 138 6.44 0.16 12.96
C LEU A 138 5.31 -0.58 12.23
N VAL A 139 4.35 0.18 11.71
CA VAL A 139 3.25 -0.35 10.88
C VAL A 139 3.54 -0.03 9.42
N LEU A 140 3.72 -1.06 8.59
CA LEU A 140 3.76 -0.93 7.14
C LEU A 140 2.36 -1.16 6.58
N CYS A 141 1.76 -0.13 6.01
CA CYS A 141 0.38 -0.20 5.52
C CYS A 141 0.32 -0.09 4.00
N THR A 142 -0.36 -1.04 3.36
CA THR A 142 -0.54 -0.98 1.91
C THR A 142 -1.32 0.24 1.47
N GLY A 143 -0.87 0.90 0.40
CA GLY A 143 -1.60 2.00 -0.21
C GLY A 143 -2.97 1.61 -0.76
N SER A 144 -3.27 0.32 -0.96
CA SER A 144 -4.59 -0.15 -1.42
C SER A 144 -5.71 0.13 -0.41
N THR A 145 -5.38 0.40 0.85
CA THR A 145 -6.34 0.82 1.88
C THR A 145 -7.12 2.09 1.52
N VAL A 146 -6.59 2.94 0.64
CA VAL A 146 -7.32 4.11 0.14
C VAL A 146 -8.45 3.70 -0.82
N CYS A 147 -8.28 2.62 -1.59
CA CYS A 147 -9.29 2.16 -2.54
C CYS A 147 -10.45 1.44 -1.86
N ASN A 148 -10.19 0.64 -0.82
CA ASN A 148 -11.24 -0.04 -0.05
C ASN A 148 -11.81 0.82 1.09
N GLY A 149 -11.27 2.04 1.32
CA GLY A 149 -11.73 2.97 2.33
C GLY A 149 -11.21 2.69 3.75
N SER A 150 -10.45 1.63 3.98
CA SER A 150 -9.97 1.27 5.32
C SER A 150 -8.81 2.15 5.83
N ILE A 151 -8.24 3.00 5.00
CA ILE A 151 -7.11 3.87 5.36
C ILE A 151 -7.40 4.72 6.61
N VAL A 152 -8.65 5.14 6.81
CA VAL A 152 -9.08 5.96 7.95
C VAL A 152 -8.80 5.28 9.30
N ASN A 153 -8.78 3.94 9.32
CA ASN A 153 -8.51 3.15 10.52
C ASN A 153 -7.04 3.22 10.96
N PHE A 154 -6.15 3.73 10.12
CA PHE A 154 -4.70 3.74 10.35
C PHE A 154 -4.10 5.15 10.46
N LEU A 155 -4.84 6.20 10.06
CA LEU A 155 -4.32 7.58 10.06
C LEU A 155 -3.96 8.10 11.47
N HIS A 156 -4.57 7.56 12.51
CA HIS A 156 -4.28 7.93 13.90
C HIS A 156 -2.90 7.47 14.38
N LEU A 157 -2.24 6.53 13.67
CA LEU A 157 -0.94 5.95 14.05
C LEU A 157 0.23 6.91 13.83
N LYS A 158 0.04 8.01 13.08
CA LYS A 158 1.01 9.11 12.89
C LYS A 158 2.43 8.64 12.58
N ASP A 159 3.37 8.86 13.51
CA ASP A 159 4.79 8.55 13.32
C ASP A 159 5.12 7.05 13.33
N LYS A 160 4.17 6.21 13.73
CA LYS A 160 4.30 4.76 13.76
C LYS A 160 3.96 4.07 12.44
N ILE A 161 3.37 4.81 11.47
CA ILE A 161 2.92 4.25 10.20
C ILE A 161 3.82 4.69 9.04
N LEU A 162 4.07 3.76 8.14
CA LEU A 162 4.73 4.00 6.87
C LEU A 162 3.93 3.29 5.77
N PHE A 163 3.38 4.03 4.85
CA PHE A 163 2.64 3.46 3.74
C PHE A 163 3.57 2.91 2.66
N TYR A 164 3.17 1.85 1.95
CA TYR A 164 3.96 1.32 0.86
C TYR A 164 3.15 1.11 -0.43
N GLY A 165 3.87 1.08 -1.54
CA GLY A 165 3.33 0.79 -2.86
C GLY A 165 2.87 2.01 -3.66
N THR A 166 2.44 1.77 -4.89
CA THR A 166 2.15 2.80 -5.90
C THR A 166 0.78 3.43 -5.71
N THR A 167 -0.19 2.68 -5.20
CA THR A 167 -1.61 3.09 -5.14
C THR A 167 -1.80 4.40 -4.40
N LEU A 168 -1.10 4.62 -3.29
CA LEU A 168 -1.25 5.82 -2.47
C LEU A 168 -0.43 7.02 -2.96
N ALA A 169 0.30 6.95 -4.08
CA ALA A 169 1.29 7.96 -4.45
C ALA A 169 0.75 9.40 -4.42
N GLY A 170 -0.28 9.68 -5.17
CA GLY A 170 -0.88 11.02 -5.26
C GLY A 170 -1.53 11.46 -3.96
N ALA A 171 -2.30 10.58 -3.32
CA ALA A 171 -2.97 10.89 -2.06
C ALA A 171 -1.96 11.12 -0.93
N ALA A 172 -0.89 10.33 -0.84
CA ALA A 172 0.16 10.52 0.16
C ALA A 172 0.82 11.90 0.03
N ALA A 173 1.14 12.32 -1.21
CA ALA A 173 1.73 13.64 -1.44
C ALA A 173 0.78 14.80 -1.07
N LEU A 174 -0.53 14.67 -1.36
CA LEU A 174 -1.52 15.69 -1.01
C LEU A 174 -1.77 15.78 0.49
N MET A 175 -1.74 14.64 1.19
CA MET A 175 -2.07 14.56 2.62
C MET A 175 -0.84 14.61 3.53
N GLY A 176 0.37 14.68 2.97
CA GLY A 176 1.61 14.65 3.75
C GLY A 176 1.86 13.31 4.46
N LEU A 177 1.38 12.19 3.89
CA LEU A 177 1.55 10.87 4.50
C LEU A 177 2.91 10.27 4.14
N PRO A 178 3.62 9.65 5.10
CA PRO A 178 4.89 8.98 4.84
C PRO A 178 4.67 7.75 3.95
N ARG A 179 5.38 7.68 2.82
CA ARG A 179 5.26 6.57 1.87
C ARG A 179 6.62 6.13 1.34
N ILE A 180 6.83 4.82 1.24
CA ILE A 180 7.96 4.22 0.55
C ILE A 180 7.50 3.47 -0.71
N CYS A 181 8.23 3.67 -1.79
CA CYS A 181 8.10 2.89 -3.01
C CYS A 181 9.34 3.14 -3.87
N PHE A 182 9.93 2.10 -4.39
CA PHE A 182 11.13 2.17 -5.24
C PHE A 182 10.84 1.71 -6.67
N ALA A 183 9.56 1.67 -7.09
CA ALA A 183 9.14 1.10 -8.36
C ALA A 183 9.83 1.74 -9.58
N ASP A 184 10.14 3.03 -9.56
CA ASP A 184 10.80 3.71 -10.68
C ASP A 184 12.27 3.25 -10.88
N ARG A 185 12.86 2.57 -9.90
CA ARG A 185 14.20 1.95 -10.02
C ARG A 185 14.14 0.59 -10.75
N TYR A 186 12.96 -0.05 -10.79
CA TYR A 186 12.77 -1.45 -11.18
C TYR A 186 11.63 -1.60 -12.21
N GLN A 187 11.59 -0.73 -13.23
CA GLN A 187 10.59 -0.76 -14.33
C GLN A 187 11.14 -1.44 -15.58
#